data_fcf515cd801e22ef041a6fee23f8a444
#
_entry.id   fcf515cd801e22ef041a6fee23f8a444
#
_cell.length_a   1.000
_cell.length_b   1.000
_cell.length_c   1.000
_cell.angle_alpha   90.00
_cell.angle_beta   90.00
_cell.angle_gamma   90.00
#
_symmetry.space_group_name_H-M   'P 1'
#
loop_
_entity.id
_entity.type
_entity.pdbx_description
1 polymer ?
#
loop_
_entity_poly.entity_id
_entity_poly.type
_entity_poly.pdbx_seq_one_letter_code
_entity_poly.pdbx_strand_id
1 'polypeptide(L)'
;MVIKHIVICGGGPTGLLSYGAAKHLAQQGFWSHDNIETIYGTSIGALIGAMLCLKHDWSTLDDYIIKRPWEKVVVNSLEMFELFSCKGMSKPKLLDDIMQPLLESKDLSLAVTLAEFHAHSGIALNVFTVELNTFQKVQLSHATHPDLPLMDAIKMSACMPMLFQPIIRDNCCYIDGGAISNYPLHECMQDTQCRDDEVLGLKNEWNNPNERIGDHSSLVEYLRFINLQLVRRVNRSEPTHSIPNEVVCHVKPGITPAEWFSIMSDAAQRLAWIENGVAFAQQFLTHAHVTRVGTANGTS
;
A
#
# COMPACT_ATOMS: atom_id res chain seq x y z
N MET A 1 24.24 7.46 -6.01
CA MET A 1 23.15 6.66 -5.44
C MET A 1 21.98 6.70 -6.41
N VAL A 2 21.49 5.55 -6.83
CA VAL A 2 20.34 5.42 -7.74
C VAL A 2 19.35 4.49 -7.05
N ILE A 3 18.12 4.93 -6.88
CA ILE A 3 17.03 4.09 -6.35
C ILE A 3 16.58 3.15 -7.46
N LYS A 4 16.52 1.86 -7.15
CA LYS A 4 16.11 0.78 -8.05
C LYS A 4 14.89 0.03 -7.55
N HIS A 5 14.66 0.05 -6.24
CA HIS A 5 13.60 -0.71 -5.59
C HIS A 5 12.76 0.21 -4.72
N ILE A 6 11.44 0.05 -4.78
CA ILE A 6 10.51 0.80 -3.92
C ILE A 6 9.72 -0.20 -3.07
N VAL A 7 9.64 0.06 -1.77
CA VAL A 7 8.84 -0.74 -0.84
C VAL A 7 7.74 0.14 -0.24
N ILE A 8 6.48 -0.30 -0.36
CA ILE A 8 5.30 0.49 0.05
C ILE A 8 4.47 -0.33 1.03
N CYS A 9 4.29 0.20 2.23
CA CYS A 9 3.50 -0.48 3.25
C CYS A 9 1.99 -0.43 2.97
N GLY A 10 1.26 -1.35 3.59
CA GLY A 10 -0.20 -1.31 3.68
C GLY A 10 -0.71 -0.25 4.66
N GLY A 11 -2.04 0.02 4.62
CA GLY A 11 -2.67 0.94 5.57
C GLY A 11 -3.93 1.66 5.09
N GLY A 12 -4.59 1.19 4.03
CA GLY A 12 -5.81 1.79 3.50
C GLY A 12 -5.63 3.24 3.06
N PRO A 13 -6.42 4.22 3.55
CA PRO A 13 -6.32 5.62 3.12
C PRO A 13 -4.94 6.26 3.33
N THR A 14 -4.11 5.68 4.21
CA THR A 14 -2.74 6.18 4.40
C THR A 14 -1.84 5.98 3.18
N GLY A 15 -2.27 5.20 2.20
CA GLY A 15 -1.64 5.14 0.87
C GLY A 15 -1.52 6.51 0.21
N LEU A 16 -2.41 7.46 0.53
CA LEU A 16 -2.31 8.84 0.04
C LEU A 16 -1.05 9.57 0.56
N LEU A 17 -0.59 9.23 1.78
CA LEU A 17 0.69 9.71 2.31
C LEU A 17 1.85 9.15 1.48
N SER A 18 1.84 7.82 1.26
CA SER A 18 2.87 7.15 0.46
C SER A 18 2.91 7.68 -0.98
N TYR A 19 1.74 7.92 -1.59
CA TYR A 19 1.64 8.54 -2.90
C TYR A 19 2.23 9.96 -2.91
N GLY A 20 1.85 10.82 -1.96
CA GLY A 20 2.38 12.19 -1.84
C GLY A 20 3.90 12.22 -1.65
N ALA A 21 4.42 11.34 -0.80
CA ALA A 21 5.85 11.20 -0.56
C ALA A 21 6.60 10.71 -1.81
N ALA A 22 6.12 9.64 -2.46
CA ALA A 22 6.71 9.12 -3.70
C ALA A 22 6.78 10.18 -4.79
N LYS A 23 5.65 10.87 -5.03
CA LYS A 23 5.55 11.95 -6.01
C LYS A 23 6.55 13.06 -5.74
N HIS A 24 6.59 13.58 -4.50
CA HIS A 24 7.50 14.67 -4.15
C HIS A 24 8.95 14.27 -4.35
N LEU A 25 9.36 13.09 -3.90
CA LEU A 25 10.72 12.58 -4.10
C LEU A 25 11.09 12.45 -5.57
N ALA A 26 10.17 11.97 -6.43
CA ALA A 26 10.40 11.90 -7.87
C ALA A 26 10.57 13.30 -8.48
N GLN A 27 9.73 14.26 -8.11
CA GLN A 27 9.82 15.65 -8.56
C GLN A 27 11.12 16.36 -8.12
N GLN A 28 11.70 15.94 -6.99
CA GLN A 28 13.01 16.40 -6.53
C GLN A 28 14.18 15.62 -7.14
N GLY A 29 13.92 14.70 -8.07
CA GLY A 29 14.96 13.90 -8.72
C GLY A 29 15.61 12.84 -7.81
N PHE A 30 14.98 12.50 -6.67
CA PHE A 30 15.49 11.50 -5.75
C PHE A 30 15.39 10.09 -6.33
N TRP A 31 14.35 9.82 -7.12
CA TRP A 31 14.16 8.60 -7.89
C TRP A 31 13.48 8.89 -9.24
N SER A 32 13.59 7.98 -10.19
CA SER A 32 12.95 8.06 -11.50
C SER A 32 12.41 6.71 -11.93
N HIS A 33 11.27 6.68 -12.61
CA HIS A 33 10.67 5.47 -13.17
C HIS A 33 11.65 4.66 -14.04
N ASP A 34 12.56 5.33 -14.72
CA ASP A 34 13.52 4.69 -15.63
C ASP A 34 14.55 3.83 -14.89
N ASN A 35 14.78 4.11 -13.62
CA ASN A 35 15.73 3.39 -12.79
C ASN A 35 15.08 2.30 -11.93
N ILE A 36 13.74 2.27 -11.83
CA ILE A 36 13.05 1.31 -10.97
C ILE A 36 12.97 -0.05 -11.65
N GLU A 37 13.57 -1.03 -10.98
CA GLU A 37 13.55 -2.45 -11.37
C GLU A 37 12.38 -3.20 -10.73
N THR A 38 12.12 -2.94 -9.42
CA THR A 38 11.07 -3.66 -8.67
C THR A 38 10.29 -2.74 -7.74
N ILE A 39 9.03 -3.08 -7.51
CA ILE A 39 8.18 -2.50 -6.46
C ILE A 39 7.60 -3.62 -5.61
N TYR A 40 7.72 -3.49 -4.29
CA TYR A 40 7.16 -4.39 -3.29
C TYR A 40 6.04 -3.68 -2.53
N GLY A 41 4.86 -4.24 -2.53
CA GLY A 41 3.71 -3.59 -1.91
C GLY A 41 2.73 -4.55 -1.26
N THR A 42 2.14 -4.12 -0.15
CA THR A 42 1.07 -4.84 0.56
C THR A 42 -0.18 -3.98 0.60
N SER A 43 -1.35 -4.58 0.33
CA SER A 43 -2.64 -3.89 0.45
C SER A 43 -2.69 -2.63 -0.43
N ILE A 44 -2.98 -1.46 0.14
CA ILE A 44 -2.92 -0.18 -0.58
C ILE A 44 -1.55 0.08 -1.20
N GLY A 45 -0.48 -0.44 -0.60
CA GLY A 45 0.87 -0.34 -1.14
C GLY A 45 1.02 -1.07 -2.48
N ALA A 46 0.34 -2.21 -2.65
CA ALA A 46 0.28 -2.92 -3.92
C ALA A 46 -0.48 -2.11 -4.99
N LEU A 47 -1.59 -1.47 -4.60
CA LEU A 47 -2.37 -0.61 -5.49
C LEU A 47 -1.55 0.61 -5.95
N ILE A 48 -0.92 1.32 -5.01
CA ILE A 48 -0.03 2.46 -5.34
C ILE A 48 1.14 1.98 -6.20
N GLY A 49 1.74 0.83 -5.87
CA GLY A 49 2.80 0.22 -6.68
C GLY A 49 2.37 -0.03 -8.12
N ALA A 50 1.17 -0.57 -8.33
CA ALA A 50 0.60 -0.74 -9.67
C ALA A 50 0.38 0.59 -10.39
N MET A 51 -0.11 1.62 -9.70
CA MET A 51 -0.25 2.98 -10.26
C MET A 51 1.11 3.55 -10.70
N LEU A 52 2.17 3.36 -9.91
CA LEU A 52 3.53 3.80 -10.26
C LEU A 52 4.07 3.04 -11.48
N CYS A 53 3.80 1.74 -11.58
CA CYS A 53 4.20 0.93 -12.75
C CYS A 53 3.56 1.42 -14.06
N LEU A 54 2.37 2.02 -14.02
CA LEU A 54 1.70 2.57 -15.20
C LEU A 54 2.35 3.86 -15.73
N LYS A 55 3.25 4.48 -14.98
CA LYS A 55 4.04 5.65 -15.41
C LYS A 55 3.17 6.78 -15.97
N HIS A 56 2.03 7.07 -15.33
CA HIS A 56 1.24 8.26 -15.65
C HIS A 56 1.94 9.53 -15.18
N ASP A 57 1.67 10.63 -15.86
CA ASP A 57 2.08 11.94 -15.37
C ASP A 57 1.47 12.24 -14.00
N TRP A 58 2.24 12.88 -13.12
CA TRP A 58 1.79 13.21 -11.77
C TRP A 58 0.54 14.09 -11.76
N SER A 59 0.40 14.99 -12.73
CA SER A 59 -0.80 15.83 -12.88
C SER A 59 -2.04 14.99 -13.19
N THR A 60 -1.92 13.98 -14.04
CA THR A 60 -2.99 13.04 -14.38
C THR A 60 -3.40 12.21 -13.17
N LEU A 61 -2.44 11.69 -12.40
CA LEU A 61 -2.73 10.96 -11.17
C LEU A 61 -3.33 11.83 -10.08
N ASP A 62 -2.84 13.07 -9.92
CA ASP A 62 -3.42 14.03 -8.96
C ASP A 62 -4.88 14.33 -9.30
N ASP A 63 -5.16 14.66 -10.55
CA ASP A 63 -6.52 14.93 -11.00
C ASP A 63 -7.43 13.72 -10.80
N TYR A 64 -6.94 12.54 -11.10
CA TYR A 64 -7.66 11.30 -10.91
C TYR A 64 -7.95 11.03 -9.44
N ILE A 65 -6.96 11.11 -8.56
CA ILE A 65 -7.11 10.80 -7.14
C ILE A 65 -7.95 11.87 -6.42
N ILE A 66 -7.75 13.15 -6.75
CA ILE A 66 -8.37 14.25 -6.01
C ILE A 66 -9.75 14.61 -6.57
N LYS A 67 -9.91 14.74 -7.90
CA LYS A 67 -11.11 15.34 -8.51
C LYS A 67 -12.22 14.33 -8.85
N ARG A 68 -11.92 13.04 -8.94
CA ARG A 68 -12.94 12.03 -9.22
C ARG A 68 -13.98 12.00 -8.09
N PRO A 69 -15.28 11.85 -8.42
CA PRO A 69 -16.36 11.78 -7.43
C PRO A 69 -16.38 10.42 -6.72
N TRP A 70 -15.42 10.20 -5.85
CA TRP A 70 -15.20 8.93 -5.14
C TRP A 70 -16.37 8.54 -4.23
N GLU A 71 -17.15 9.50 -3.74
CA GLU A 71 -18.38 9.27 -2.99
C GLU A 71 -19.35 8.35 -3.73
N LYS A 72 -19.46 8.47 -5.06
CA LYS A 72 -20.33 7.62 -5.88
C LYS A 72 -19.76 6.19 -6.01
N VAL A 73 -18.44 6.07 -6.14
CA VAL A 73 -17.75 4.78 -6.26
C VAL A 73 -17.84 4.01 -4.93
N VAL A 74 -17.60 4.69 -3.80
CA VAL A 74 -17.62 4.09 -2.47
C VAL A 74 -19.01 3.66 -2.05
N VAL A 75 -20.03 4.53 -2.23
CA VAL A 75 -21.43 4.22 -1.83
C VAL A 75 -21.97 3.02 -2.62
N ASN A 76 -21.66 2.90 -3.90
CA ASN A 76 -22.10 1.77 -4.72
C ASN A 76 -21.46 0.43 -4.34
N SER A 77 -20.39 0.46 -3.52
CA SER A 77 -19.64 -0.72 -3.10
C SER A 77 -20.04 -1.25 -1.72
N LEU A 78 -20.91 -0.52 -0.98
CA LEU A 78 -21.32 -0.87 0.39
C LEU A 78 -22.59 -1.71 0.40
N GLU A 79 -22.49 -2.97 0.79
CA GLU A 79 -23.62 -3.87 1.06
C GLU A 79 -23.65 -4.25 2.55
N MET A 80 -24.06 -3.32 3.41
CA MET A 80 -24.05 -3.51 4.88
C MET A 80 -24.88 -4.69 5.38
N PHE A 81 -25.91 -5.11 4.62
CA PHE A 81 -26.79 -6.21 5.02
C PHE A 81 -26.21 -7.61 4.83
N GLU A 82 -25.09 -7.74 4.07
CA GLU A 82 -24.48 -9.03 3.78
C GLU A 82 -23.22 -9.35 4.61
N LEU A 83 -22.90 -8.51 5.61
CA LEU A 83 -21.68 -8.64 6.42
C LEU A 83 -21.43 -10.08 6.95
N PHE A 84 -22.47 -10.70 7.49
CA PHE A 84 -22.35 -12.02 8.09
C PHE A 84 -22.33 -13.16 7.08
N SER A 85 -23.08 -13.06 5.98
CA SER A 85 -23.14 -14.09 4.94
C SER A 85 -21.91 -14.05 4.03
N CYS A 86 -21.41 -12.85 3.74
CA CYS A 86 -20.32 -12.63 2.79
C CYS A 86 -18.94 -12.44 3.43
N LYS A 87 -18.83 -12.52 4.76
CA LYS A 87 -17.58 -12.40 5.53
C LYS A 87 -16.87 -11.03 5.39
N GLY A 88 -17.60 -9.97 4.96
CA GLY A 88 -17.06 -8.62 4.81
C GLY A 88 -18.12 -7.61 4.37
N MET A 89 -17.91 -6.32 4.64
CA MET A 89 -18.87 -5.23 4.36
C MET A 89 -18.88 -4.77 2.91
N SER A 90 -17.80 -5.02 2.15
CA SER A 90 -17.66 -4.53 0.77
C SER A 90 -17.13 -5.61 -0.15
N LYS A 91 -17.64 -5.63 -1.38
CA LYS A 91 -17.09 -6.44 -2.44
C LYS A 91 -15.76 -5.82 -2.94
N PRO A 92 -14.78 -6.63 -3.34
CA PRO A 92 -13.50 -6.15 -3.90
C PRO A 92 -13.65 -5.35 -5.21
N LYS A 93 -14.87 -5.22 -5.75
CA LYS A 93 -15.17 -4.44 -6.95
C LYS A 93 -14.71 -2.98 -6.85
N LEU A 94 -14.67 -2.39 -5.64
CA LEU A 94 -14.15 -1.04 -5.44
C LEU A 94 -12.73 -0.88 -6.02
N LEU A 95 -11.88 -1.90 -5.87
CA LEU A 95 -10.51 -1.87 -6.40
C LEU A 95 -10.48 -1.93 -7.93
N ASP A 96 -11.41 -2.67 -8.56
CA ASP A 96 -11.59 -2.66 -10.02
C ASP A 96 -11.99 -1.26 -10.49
N ASP A 97 -13.00 -0.66 -9.85
CA ASP A 97 -13.47 0.68 -10.17
C ASP A 97 -12.36 1.75 -10.00
N ILE A 98 -11.41 1.51 -9.09
CA ILE A 98 -10.24 2.39 -8.91
C ILE A 98 -9.22 2.19 -10.05
N MET A 99 -8.92 0.98 -10.45
CA MET A 99 -7.82 0.72 -11.38
C MET A 99 -8.24 0.74 -12.85
N GLN A 100 -9.50 0.41 -13.15
CA GLN A 100 -9.99 0.26 -14.53
C GLN A 100 -9.66 1.47 -15.42
N PRO A 101 -9.99 2.73 -15.06
CA PRO A 101 -9.69 3.86 -15.95
C PRO A 101 -8.19 4.10 -16.14
N LEU A 102 -7.37 3.79 -15.14
CA LEU A 102 -5.91 3.92 -15.24
C LEU A 102 -5.31 2.85 -16.16
N LEU A 103 -5.82 1.63 -16.10
CA LEU A 103 -5.40 0.54 -16.99
C LEU A 103 -5.87 0.82 -18.44
N GLU A 104 -7.14 1.17 -18.62
CA GLU A 104 -7.71 1.46 -19.94
C GLU A 104 -7.00 2.60 -20.65
N SER A 105 -6.53 3.62 -19.93
CA SER A 105 -5.74 4.73 -20.50
C SER A 105 -4.35 4.31 -20.99
N LYS A 106 -3.94 3.09 -20.69
CA LYS A 106 -2.70 2.44 -21.16
C LYS A 106 -2.99 1.23 -22.06
N ASP A 107 -4.19 1.14 -22.62
CA ASP A 107 -4.66 0.04 -23.47
C ASP A 107 -4.61 -1.33 -22.77
N LEU A 108 -4.72 -1.36 -21.43
CA LEU A 108 -4.77 -2.55 -20.61
C LEU A 108 -6.19 -2.79 -20.09
N SER A 109 -6.59 -4.05 -19.97
CA SER A 109 -7.87 -4.44 -19.38
C SER A 109 -7.72 -4.86 -17.90
N LEU A 110 -8.83 -4.99 -17.17
CA LEU A 110 -8.84 -5.57 -15.82
C LEU A 110 -8.37 -7.03 -15.80
N ALA A 111 -8.35 -7.71 -16.94
CA ALA A 111 -7.89 -9.09 -17.06
C ALA A 111 -6.38 -9.21 -17.34
N VAL A 112 -5.65 -8.07 -17.44
CA VAL A 112 -4.20 -8.10 -17.66
C VAL A 112 -3.52 -8.96 -16.60
N THR A 113 -2.71 -9.92 -17.05
CA THR A 113 -1.96 -10.81 -16.15
C THR A 113 -0.73 -10.12 -15.57
N LEU A 114 -0.17 -10.68 -14.49
CA LEU A 114 1.08 -10.15 -13.90
C LEU A 114 2.24 -10.19 -14.89
N ALA A 115 2.31 -11.22 -15.76
CA ALA A 115 3.33 -11.30 -16.81
C ALA A 115 3.15 -10.21 -17.87
N GLU A 116 1.93 -10.01 -18.36
CA GLU A 116 1.62 -8.97 -19.35
C GLU A 116 1.84 -7.57 -18.77
N PHE A 117 1.45 -7.34 -17.51
CA PHE A 117 1.66 -6.07 -16.81
C PHE A 117 3.15 -5.76 -16.63
N HIS A 118 3.96 -6.77 -16.27
CA HIS A 118 5.41 -6.63 -16.22
C HIS A 118 5.99 -6.32 -17.60
N ALA A 119 5.57 -7.02 -18.65
CA ALA A 119 6.03 -6.78 -20.02
C ALA A 119 5.70 -5.35 -20.48
N HIS A 120 4.53 -4.81 -20.07
CA HIS A 120 4.13 -3.43 -20.38
C HIS A 120 4.96 -2.39 -19.60
N SER A 121 5.13 -2.58 -18.30
CA SER A 121 5.74 -1.58 -17.40
C SER A 121 7.27 -1.61 -17.38
N GLY A 122 7.85 -2.79 -17.59
CA GLY A 122 9.28 -3.08 -17.36
C GLY A 122 9.65 -3.13 -15.88
N ILE A 123 8.69 -2.99 -14.94
CA ILE A 123 8.91 -2.98 -13.50
C ILE A 123 8.28 -4.25 -12.89
N ALA A 124 9.05 -5.00 -12.11
CA ALA A 124 8.53 -6.18 -11.42
C ALA A 124 7.73 -5.76 -10.18
N LEU A 125 6.41 -5.89 -10.24
CA LEU A 125 5.52 -5.66 -9.10
C LEU A 125 5.40 -6.95 -8.28
N ASN A 126 5.73 -6.86 -6.98
CA ASN A 126 5.63 -7.92 -6.01
C ASN A 126 4.56 -7.58 -4.98
N VAL A 127 3.49 -8.37 -4.94
CA VAL A 127 2.29 -8.16 -4.13
C VAL A 127 2.22 -9.23 -3.06
N PHE A 128 1.90 -8.85 -1.81
CA PHE A 128 1.85 -9.78 -0.68
C PHE A 128 0.43 -10.00 -0.19
N THR A 129 0.09 -11.26 0.02
CA THR A 129 -1.18 -11.71 0.61
C THR A 129 -0.91 -12.82 1.63
N VAL A 130 -1.92 -13.21 2.39
CA VAL A 130 -1.86 -14.36 3.29
C VAL A 130 -2.89 -15.40 2.86
N GLU A 131 -2.44 -16.65 2.64
CA GLU A 131 -3.34 -17.79 2.54
C GLU A 131 -3.77 -18.18 3.97
N LEU A 132 -5.06 -18.01 4.25
CA LEU A 132 -5.59 -18.05 5.62
C LEU A 132 -5.60 -19.47 6.21
N ASN A 133 -5.87 -20.51 5.39
CA ASN A 133 -6.02 -21.87 5.91
C ASN A 133 -4.69 -22.42 6.45
N THR A 134 -3.56 -22.06 5.82
CA THR A 134 -2.20 -22.42 6.26
C THR A 134 -1.53 -21.31 7.06
N PHE A 135 -2.11 -20.13 7.05
CA PHE A 135 -1.57 -18.89 7.60
C PHE A 135 -0.16 -18.57 7.08
N GLN A 136 0.04 -18.76 5.77
CA GLN A 136 1.32 -18.53 5.11
C GLN A 136 1.27 -17.24 4.27
N LYS A 137 2.36 -16.48 4.32
CA LYS A 137 2.61 -15.36 3.43
C LYS A 137 2.81 -15.86 2.00
N VAL A 138 2.14 -15.24 1.04
CA VAL A 138 2.26 -15.55 -0.39
C VAL A 138 2.68 -14.30 -1.15
N GLN A 139 3.75 -14.44 -1.93
CA GLN A 139 4.22 -13.40 -2.85
C GLN A 139 3.68 -13.68 -4.24
N LEU A 140 2.95 -12.71 -4.78
CA LEU A 140 2.34 -12.73 -6.12
C LEU A 140 3.11 -11.79 -7.02
N SER A 141 3.71 -12.32 -8.10
CA SER A 141 4.47 -11.55 -9.06
C SER A 141 4.45 -12.22 -10.43
N HIS A 142 4.94 -11.54 -11.45
CA HIS A 142 5.09 -12.12 -12.79
C HIS A 142 5.98 -13.39 -12.81
N ALA A 143 6.89 -13.52 -11.86
CA ALA A 143 7.80 -14.67 -11.75
C ALA A 143 7.15 -15.86 -11.04
N THR A 144 6.29 -15.60 -10.03
CA THR A 144 5.68 -16.65 -9.20
C THR A 144 4.29 -17.05 -9.71
N HIS A 145 3.52 -16.10 -10.25
CA HIS A 145 2.13 -16.27 -10.69
C HIS A 145 1.89 -15.53 -12.01
N PRO A 146 2.59 -15.89 -13.12
CA PRO A 146 2.55 -15.15 -14.38
C PRO A 146 1.14 -14.95 -14.94
N ASP A 147 0.30 -15.96 -14.87
CA ASP A 147 -1.04 -15.98 -15.45
C ASP A 147 -2.14 -15.42 -14.52
N LEU A 148 -1.78 -15.01 -13.29
CA LEU A 148 -2.72 -14.39 -12.37
C LEU A 148 -3.06 -12.99 -12.84
N PRO A 149 -4.36 -12.61 -12.97
CA PRO A 149 -4.73 -11.24 -13.24
C PRO A 149 -4.21 -10.29 -12.17
N LEU A 150 -3.66 -9.14 -12.59
CA LEU A 150 -3.16 -8.09 -11.71
C LEU A 150 -4.19 -7.70 -10.66
N MET A 151 -5.44 -7.52 -11.08
CA MET A 151 -6.50 -7.11 -10.17
C MET A 151 -6.85 -8.19 -9.14
N ASP A 152 -6.73 -9.46 -9.48
CA ASP A 152 -6.91 -10.55 -8.51
C ASP A 152 -5.79 -10.53 -7.47
N ALA A 153 -4.54 -10.31 -7.89
CA ALA A 153 -3.41 -10.17 -6.97
C ALA A 153 -3.60 -8.99 -6.01
N ILE A 154 -4.00 -7.82 -6.51
CA ILE A 154 -4.27 -6.63 -5.69
C ILE A 154 -5.44 -6.88 -4.73
N LYS A 155 -6.53 -7.51 -5.19
CA LYS A 155 -7.68 -7.84 -4.33
C LYS A 155 -7.29 -8.82 -3.22
N MET A 156 -6.52 -9.87 -3.53
CA MET A 156 -6.01 -10.81 -2.53
C MET A 156 -5.16 -10.09 -1.47
N SER A 157 -4.36 -9.12 -1.89
CA SER A 157 -3.51 -8.34 -0.99
C SER A 157 -4.25 -7.33 -0.13
N ALA A 158 -5.40 -6.83 -0.60
CA ALA A 158 -6.12 -5.71 0.03
C ALA A 158 -7.44 -6.13 0.70
N CYS A 159 -7.77 -7.42 0.75
CA CYS A 159 -9.00 -7.90 1.39
C CYS A 159 -8.84 -7.99 2.92
N MET A 160 -8.77 -6.80 3.55
CA MET A 160 -8.70 -6.68 5.00
C MET A 160 -9.92 -7.32 5.67
N PRO A 161 -9.71 -8.26 6.60
CA PRO A 161 -10.80 -8.91 7.33
C PRO A 161 -11.78 -7.91 7.93
N MET A 162 -13.06 -8.21 7.89
CA MET A 162 -14.22 -7.41 8.29
C MET A 162 -14.56 -6.25 7.33
N LEU A 163 -13.62 -5.64 6.62
CA LEU A 163 -13.90 -4.57 5.66
C LEU A 163 -14.23 -5.13 4.27
N PHE A 164 -13.43 -6.05 3.78
CA PHE A 164 -13.63 -6.67 2.48
C PHE A 164 -13.87 -8.17 2.63
N GLN A 165 -14.59 -8.72 1.66
CA GLN A 165 -14.77 -10.16 1.55
C GLN A 165 -13.42 -10.81 1.21
N PRO A 166 -13.08 -11.96 1.84
CA PRO A 166 -11.87 -12.69 1.46
C PRO A 166 -11.99 -13.21 0.03
N ILE A 167 -10.87 -13.35 -0.64
CA ILE A 167 -10.84 -13.95 -1.98
C ILE A 167 -10.66 -15.47 -1.82
N ILE A 168 -11.62 -16.22 -2.36
CA ILE A 168 -11.52 -17.67 -2.41
C ILE A 168 -11.20 -18.08 -3.84
N ARG A 169 -10.05 -18.74 -4.02
CA ARG A 169 -9.59 -19.27 -5.30
C ARG A 169 -8.90 -20.60 -5.10
N ASP A 170 -9.20 -21.57 -5.93
CA ASP A 170 -8.59 -22.91 -5.93
C ASP A 170 -8.58 -23.57 -4.52
N ASN A 171 -9.71 -23.47 -3.79
CA ASN A 171 -9.89 -23.91 -2.40
C ASN A 171 -8.98 -23.20 -1.35
N CYS A 172 -8.24 -22.18 -1.73
CA CYS A 172 -7.47 -21.33 -0.83
C CYS A 172 -8.27 -20.07 -0.48
N CYS A 173 -8.11 -19.60 0.76
CA CYS A 173 -8.74 -18.38 1.24
C CYS A 173 -7.67 -17.30 1.46
N TYR A 174 -7.75 -16.22 0.73
CA TYR A 174 -6.76 -15.14 0.81
C TYR A 174 -7.31 -13.95 1.58
N ILE A 175 -6.45 -13.38 2.43
CA ILE A 175 -6.69 -12.16 3.20
C ILE A 175 -5.56 -11.16 3.01
N ASP A 176 -5.77 -9.93 3.49
CA ASP A 176 -4.79 -8.83 3.40
C ASP A 176 -3.39 -9.27 3.89
N GLY A 177 -2.39 -8.99 3.06
CA GLY A 177 -1.00 -9.32 3.35
C GLY A 177 -0.44 -8.65 4.60
N GLY A 178 -1.04 -7.54 5.01
CA GLY A 178 -0.70 -6.84 6.25
C GLY A 178 -0.91 -7.66 7.53
N ALA A 179 -1.62 -8.79 7.42
CA ALA A 179 -1.73 -9.73 8.55
C ALA A 179 -0.38 -10.33 8.96
N ILE A 180 0.58 -10.50 8.03
CA ILE A 180 1.93 -11.03 8.30
C ILE A 180 3.01 -10.03 7.91
N SER A 181 3.02 -9.53 6.65
CA SER A 181 4.05 -8.63 6.12
C SER A 181 3.42 -7.35 5.59
N ASN A 182 3.23 -6.37 6.50
CA ASN A 182 2.63 -5.08 6.11
C ASN A 182 3.61 -4.16 5.37
N TYR A 183 4.90 -4.34 5.58
CA TYR A 183 5.97 -3.58 4.95
C TYR A 183 7.06 -4.54 4.46
N PRO A 184 6.97 -5.01 3.19
CA PRO A 184 7.76 -6.12 2.67
C PRO A 184 9.21 -5.74 2.33
N LEU A 185 9.88 -5.02 3.23
CA LEU A 185 11.29 -4.61 3.06
C LEU A 185 12.23 -5.82 3.16
N HIS A 186 11.95 -6.73 4.08
CA HIS A 186 12.77 -7.94 4.24
C HIS A 186 12.77 -8.78 2.97
N GLU A 187 11.60 -8.96 2.35
CA GLU A 187 11.43 -9.70 1.11
C GLU A 187 12.15 -9.01 -0.05
N CYS A 188 12.03 -7.68 -0.15
CA CYS A 188 12.77 -6.91 -1.15
C CYS A 188 14.28 -7.13 -1.03
N MET A 189 14.84 -7.03 0.19
CA MET A 189 16.27 -7.22 0.43
C MET A 189 16.73 -8.66 0.16
N GLN A 190 15.89 -9.65 0.49
CA GLN A 190 16.19 -11.06 0.22
C GLN A 190 16.16 -11.41 -1.26
N ASP A 191 15.16 -10.95 -2.00
CA ASP A 191 14.96 -11.30 -3.40
C ASP A 191 16.00 -10.63 -4.31
N THR A 192 16.29 -9.36 -4.02
CA THR A 192 17.13 -8.54 -4.91
C THR A 192 18.60 -8.58 -4.55
N GLN A 193 18.94 -8.93 -3.31
CA GLN A 193 20.33 -8.86 -2.76
C GLN A 193 20.98 -7.49 -3.03
N CYS A 194 20.15 -6.43 -3.11
CA CYS A 194 20.60 -5.09 -3.38
C CYS A 194 21.26 -4.42 -2.17
N ARG A 195 21.89 -3.27 -2.42
CA ARG A 195 22.41 -2.46 -1.32
C ARG A 195 21.28 -1.68 -0.66
N ASP A 196 21.41 -1.41 0.63
CA ASP A 196 20.44 -0.65 1.41
C ASP A 196 20.14 0.74 0.81
N ASP A 197 21.12 1.36 0.15
CA ASP A 197 20.99 2.69 -0.46
C ASP A 197 20.33 2.68 -1.85
N GLU A 198 20.01 1.51 -2.41
CA GLU A 198 19.27 1.35 -3.67
C GLU A 198 17.76 1.21 -3.44
N VAL A 199 17.31 1.10 -2.18
CA VAL A 199 15.91 0.93 -1.80
C VAL A 199 15.31 2.23 -1.28
N LEU A 200 14.12 2.60 -1.77
CA LEU A 200 13.26 3.62 -1.19
C LEU A 200 12.12 2.96 -0.43
N GLY A 201 12.05 3.18 0.86
CA GLY A 201 10.97 2.73 1.72
C GLY A 201 9.93 3.81 1.98
N LEU A 202 8.65 3.48 1.79
CA LEU A 202 7.50 4.33 2.15
C LEU A 202 6.72 3.61 3.25
N LYS A 203 6.96 3.99 4.49
CA LYS A 203 6.47 3.32 5.69
C LYS A 203 5.50 4.18 6.46
N ASN A 204 4.39 3.61 6.88
CA ASN A 204 3.45 4.25 7.80
C ASN A 204 3.65 3.70 9.21
N GLU A 205 3.83 4.58 10.19
CA GLU A 205 3.88 4.22 11.59
C GLU A 205 2.65 4.70 12.34
N TRP A 206 2.01 3.77 13.03
CA TRP A 206 0.81 3.99 13.80
C TRP A 206 1.15 4.13 15.27
N ASN A 207 1.14 5.35 15.78
CA ASN A 207 1.28 5.61 17.21
C ASN A 207 -0.09 5.57 17.89
N ASN A 208 -0.47 4.42 18.46
CA ASN A 208 -1.72 4.30 19.21
C ASN A 208 -1.52 3.78 20.64
N PRO A 209 -1.04 4.62 21.57
CA PRO A 209 -0.92 4.21 22.97
C PRO A 209 -2.27 4.13 23.73
N ASN A 210 -3.35 4.71 23.20
CA ASN A 210 -4.58 4.98 23.95
C ASN A 210 -5.84 4.23 23.47
N GLU A 211 -5.77 3.43 22.41
CA GLU A 211 -6.91 2.64 21.96
C GLU A 211 -7.19 1.53 22.98
N ARG A 212 -8.37 1.55 23.59
CA ARG A 212 -8.78 0.59 24.61
C ARG A 212 -10.20 0.12 24.35
N ILE A 213 -10.49 -1.12 24.71
CA ILE A 213 -11.85 -1.65 24.78
C ILE A 213 -12.40 -1.35 26.16
N GLY A 214 -13.60 -0.79 26.21
CA GLY A 214 -14.35 -0.49 27.44
C GLY A 214 -15.73 -1.15 27.41
N ASP A 215 -16.48 -0.98 28.53
CA ASP A 215 -17.79 -1.62 28.74
C ASP A 215 -18.84 -1.26 27.68
N HIS A 216 -18.67 -0.11 26.99
CA HIS A 216 -19.60 0.36 25.96
C HIS A 216 -19.16 0.00 24.55
N SER A 217 -18.03 -0.70 24.39
CA SER A 217 -17.54 -1.11 23.08
C SER A 217 -18.44 -2.16 22.45
N SER A 218 -18.77 -1.96 21.18
CA SER A 218 -19.54 -2.93 20.41
C SER A 218 -18.74 -4.21 20.11
N LEU A 219 -19.42 -5.30 19.79
CA LEU A 219 -18.78 -6.55 19.36
C LEU A 219 -17.85 -6.32 18.15
N VAL A 220 -18.25 -5.48 17.21
CA VAL A 220 -17.45 -5.18 16.01
C VAL A 220 -16.15 -4.45 16.39
N GLU A 221 -16.22 -3.46 17.28
CA GLU A 221 -15.03 -2.77 17.80
C GLU A 221 -14.11 -3.72 18.56
N TYR A 222 -14.67 -4.59 19.37
CA TYR A 222 -13.91 -5.60 20.10
C TYR A 222 -13.17 -6.56 19.18
N LEU A 223 -13.85 -7.13 18.17
CA LEU A 223 -13.25 -8.04 17.20
C LEU A 223 -12.18 -7.33 16.34
N ARG A 224 -12.47 -6.09 15.92
CA ARG A 224 -11.48 -5.25 15.21
C ARG A 224 -10.24 -5.02 16.05
N PHE A 225 -10.41 -4.70 17.32
CA PHE A 225 -9.30 -4.45 18.24
C PHE A 225 -8.43 -5.70 18.43
N ILE A 226 -9.05 -6.87 18.67
CA ILE A 226 -8.32 -8.15 18.76
C ILE A 226 -7.51 -8.38 17.50
N ASN A 227 -8.15 -8.27 16.32
CA ASN A 227 -7.46 -8.46 15.03
C ASN A 227 -6.25 -7.54 14.92
N LEU A 228 -6.40 -6.24 15.19
CA LEU A 228 -5.31 -5.28 15.15
C LEU A 228 -4.17 -5.64 16.12
N GLN A 229 -4.48 -6.11 17.34
CA GLN A 229 -3.45 -6.52 18.31
C GLN A 229 -2.70 -7.76 17.83
N LEU A 230 -3.41 -8.74 17.25
CA LEU A 230 -2.78 -9.95 16.69
C LEU A 230 -1.87 -9.59 15.49
N VAL A 231 -2.36 -8.80 14.55
CA VAL A 231 -1.60 -8.30 13.40
C VAL A 231 -0.34 -7.54 13.86
N ARG A 232 -0.47 -6.63 14.81
CA ARG A 232 0.67 -5.90 15.39
C ARG A 232 1.68 -6.85 16.03
N ARG A 233 1.22 -7.91 16.69
CA ARG A 233 2.10 -8.89 17.30
C ARG A 233 2.85 -9.71 16.27
N VAL A 234 2.17 -10.17 15.22
CA VAL A 234 2.78 -10.92 14.10
C VAL A 234 3.81 -10.04 13.39
N ASN A 235 3.44 -8.83 12.98
CA ASN A 235 4.35 -7.92 12.27
C ASN A 235 5.60 -7.53 13.09
N ARG A 236 5.52 -7.51 14.42
CA ARG A 236 6.68 -7.26 15.30
C ARG A 236 7.65 -8.45 15.35
N SER A 237 7.23 -9.63 14.99
CA SER A 237 8.09 -10.81 14.94
C SER A 237 8.78 -10.99 13.59
N GLU A 238 8.38 -10.23 12.57
CA GLU A 238 9.09 -10.20 11.28
C GLU A 238 10.47 -9.55 11.45
N PRO A 239 11.48 -10.02 10.70
CA PRO A 239 12.81 -9.42 10.73
C PRO A 239 12.75 -7.93 10.38
N THR A 240 13.40 -7.10 11.21
CA THR A 240 13.51 -5.66 10.93
C THR A 240 14.81 -5.40 10.18
N HIS A 241 14.68 -4.70 9.05
CA HIS A 241 15.83 -4.17 8.32
C HIS A 241 15.73 -2.64 8.34
N SER A 242 16.86 -1.96 8.41
CA SER A 242 16.92 -0.50 8.39
C SER A 242 17.64 -0.05 7.13
N ILE A 243 17.02 0.86 6.38
CA ILE A 243 17.59 1.42 5.16
C ILE A 243 17.71 2.95 5.29
N PRO A 244 18.71 3.56 4.65
CA PRO A 244 18.93 5.01 4.75
C PRO A 244 17.85 5.85 4.05
N ASN A 245 17.15 5.29 3.09
CA ASN A 245 16.15 5.99 2.27
C ASN A 245 14.74 5.55 2.67
N GLU A 246 14.40 5.64 3.95
CA GLU A 246 13.07 5.32 4.47
C GLU A 246 12.32 6.60 4.85
N VAL A 247 11.19 6.86 4.17
CA VAL A 247 10.26 7.92 4.57
C VAL A 247 9.23 7.32 5.52
N VAL A 248 9.28 7.74 6.78
CA VAL A 248 8.32 7.30 7.81
C VAL A 248 7.22 8.34 7.96
N CYS A 249 6.00 7.96 7.58
CA CYS A 249 4.81 8.76 7.76
C CYS A 249 4.13 8.41 9.09
N HIS A 250 4.17 9.33 10.05
CA HIS A 250 3.51 9.13 11.35
C HIS A 250 2.01 9.39 11.23
N VAL A 251 1.23 8.33 11.40
CA VAL A 251 -0.23 8.35 11.27
C VAL A 251 -0.88 8.49 12.63
N LYS A 252 -1.84 9.42 12.75
CA LYS A 252 -2.65 9.52 13.97
C LYS A 252 -3.40 8.21 14.21
N PRO A 253 -3.50 7.78 15.49
CA PRO A 253 -4.17 6.53 15.81
C PRO A 253 -5.67 6.56 15.52
N GLY A 254 -6.22 5.39 15.18
CA GLY A 254 -7.65 5.16 15.25
C GLY A 254 -8.47 5.67 14.07
N ILE A 255 -7.96 5.59 12.83
CA ILE A 255 -8.83 5.82 11.67
C ILE A 255 -9.95 4.77 11.70
N THR A 256 -11.15 5.22 12.01
CA THR A 256 -12.37 4.39 12.01
C THR A 256 -12.82 4.10 10.58
N PRO A 257 -13.64 3.06 10.33
CA PRO A 257 -14.25 2.85 9.02
C PRO A 257 -15.02 4.08 8.51
N ALA A 258 -15.68 4.83 9.38
CA ALA A 258 -16.39 6.05 9.00
C ALA A 258 -15.42 7.16 8.53
N GLU A 259 -14.28 7.31 9.19
CA GLU A 259 -13.22 8.23 8.75
C GLU A 259 -12.58 7.77 7.44
N TRP A 260 -12.43 6.46 7.22
CA TRP A 260 -12.00 5.91 5.93
C TRP A 260 -12.89 6.40 4.80
N PHE A 261 -14.22 6.26 4.99
CA PHE A 261 -15.19 6.72 4.00
C PHE A 261 -15.16 8.24 3.83
N SER A 262 -15.01 8.98 4.92
CA SER A 262 -14.89 10.44 4.87
C SER A 262 -13.67 10.86 4.03
N ILE A 263 -12.50 10.29 4.29
CA ILE A 263 -11.28 10.59 3.54
C ILE A 263 -11.46 10.27 2.05
N MET A 264 -12.01 9.09 1.74
CA MET A 264 -12.20 8.68 0.35
C MET A 264 -13.26 9.49 -0.37
N SER A 265 -14.29 9.97 0.32
CA SER A 265 -15.40 10.72 -0.28
C SER A 265 -15.13 12.22 -0.43
N ASP A 266 -14.24 12.79 0.37
CA ASP A 266 -13.95 14.23 0.40
C ASP A 266 -12.63 14.56 -0.31
N ALA A 267 -12.72 15.34 -1.39
CA ALA A 267 -11.56 15.77 -2.18
C ALA A 267 -10.56 16.60 -1.36
N ALA A 268 -11.04 17.46 -0.46
CA ALA A 268 -10.17 18.28 0.38
C ALA A 268 -9.39 17.43 1.38
N GLN A 269 -10.01 16.40 1.94
CA GLN A 269 -9.33 15.46 2.81
C GLN A 269 -8.27 14.65 2.05
N ARG A 270 -8.60 14.13 0.84
CA ARG A 270 -7.61 13.43 0.01
C ARG A 270 -6.40 14.30 -0.29
N LEU A 271 -6.64 15.56 -0.69
CA LEU A 271 -5.56 16.52 -0.93
C LEU A 271 -4.71 16.74 0.32
N ALA A 272 -5.33 16.98 1.47
CA ALA A 272 -4.62 17.19 2.73
C ALA A 272 -3.74 15.99 3.13
N TRP A 273 -4.21 14.76 2.87
CA TRP A 273 -3.41 13.57 3.11
C TRP A 273 -2.22 13.47 2.16
N ILE A 274 -2.39 13.79 0.88
CA ILE A 274 -1.29 13.84 -0.10
C ILE A 274 -0.27 14.90 0.31
N GLU A 275 -0.71 16.11 0.70
CA GLU A 275 0.17 17.20 1.16
C GLU A 275 0.94 16.84 2.43
N ASN A 276 0.32 16.11 3.37
CA ASN A 276 1.03 15.59 4.53
C ASN A 276 2.13 14.59 4.11
N GLY A 277 1.87 13.75 3.12
CA GLY A 277 2.88 12.86 2.54
C GLY A 277 4.07 13.64 1.93
N VAL A 278 3.78 14.72 1.21
CA VAL A 278 4.79 15.66 0.69
C VAL A 278 5.62 16.25 1.85
N ALA A 279 4.98 16.67 2.93
CA ALA A 279 5.68 17.24 4.10
C ALA A 279 6.64 16.22 4.75
N PHE A 280 6.24 14.97 4.89
CA PHE A 280 7.14 13.91 5.39
C PHE A 280 8.35 13.69 4.48
N ALA A 281 8.14 13.70 3.15
CA ALA A 281 9.24 13.58 2.19
C ALA A 281 10.19 14.78 2.24
N GLN A 282 9.69 15.99 2.43
CA GLN A 282 10.50 17.21 2.63
C GLN A 282 11.36 17.13 3.89
N GLN A 283 10.77 16.66 5.00
CA GLN A 283 11.51 16.44 6.24
C GLN A 283 12.62 15.41 6.04
N PHE A 284 12.31 14.29 5.38
CA PHE A 284 13.31 13.27 5.03
C PHE A 284 14.47 13.86 4.22
N LEU A 285 14.21 14.61 3.16
CA LEU A 285 15.26 15.24 2.34
C LEU A 285 16.13 16.21 3.15
N THR A 286 15.53 17.00 4.05
CA THR A 286 16.25 17.93 4.91
C THR A 286 17.21 17.18 5.84
N HIS A 287 16.77 16.09 6.48
CA HIS A 287 17.62 15.28 7.35
C HIS A 287 18.73 14.55 6.57
N ALA A 288 18.43 14.02 5.39
CA ALA A 288 19.40 13.36 4.54
C ALA A 288 20.52 14.32 4.06
N HIS A 289 20.21 15.59 3.81
CA HIS A 289 21.20 16.62 3.48
C HIS A 289 22.12 16.93 4.67
N VAL A 290 21.57 17.10 5.86
CA VAL A 290 22.37 17.39 7.08
C VAL A 290 23.34 16.26 7.37
N THR A 291 22.92 15.01 7.27
CA THR A 291 23.78 13.85 7.53
C THR A 291 24.93 13.75 6.51
N ARG A 292 24.69 14.05 5.24
CA ARG A 292 25.74 14.03 4.20
C ARG A 292 26.77 15.14 4.36
N VAL A 293 26.36 16.33 4.77
CA VAL A 293 27.26 17.46 5.01
C VAL A 293 28.09 17.25 6.28
N GLY A 294 27.51 16.65 7.33
CA GLY A 294 28.21 16.33 8.57
C GLY A 294 29.34 15.31 8.39
N THR A 295 29.15 14.31 7.53
CA THR A 295 30.19 13.28 7.22
C THR A 295 31.31 13.83 6.32
N ALA A 296 31.03 14.83 5.47
CA ALA A 296 32.05 15.46 4.62
C ALA A 296 33.02 16.39 5.41
N ASN A 297 32.57 16.95 6.53
CA ASN A 297 33.37 17.85 7.37
C ASN A 297 34.12 17.15 8.52
N GLY A 298 33.97 15.83 8.67
CA GLY A 298 34.59 15.04 9.73
C GLY A 298 35.90 14.31 9.35
N THR A 299 36.40 14.50 8.14
CA THR A 299 37.68 13.93 7.65
C THR A 299 38.61 15.05 7.21
N SER A 300 39.14 15.78 8.17
CA SER A 300 40.30 16.66 7.99
C SER A 300 41.26 16.46 9.15
#